data_dcf0f9c18242ae0595ab4d515bc31b73
#
_entry.id   dcf0f9c18242ae0595ab4d515bc31b73
#
_cell.length_a   1.000
_cell.length_b   1.000
_cell.length_c   1.000
_cell.angle_alpha   90.00
_cell.angle_beta   90.00
_cell.angle_gamma   90.00
#
_symmetry.space_group_name_H-M   'P 1'
#
loop_
_entity.id
_entity.type
_entity.pdbx_description
1 polymer ?
#
loop_
_entity_poly.entity_id
_entity_poly.type
_entity_poly.pdbx_seq_one_letter_code
_entity_poly.pdbx_strand_id
1 'polypeptide(L)'
;MLSDSIIELVTYKSRNDYPKQRRRVEYHDEELKKNFVFLTNAMDITVLEVDLLYKNRWSVELFFKWLKQHLKIKKSWGDSENAVRIQIYTAIISYCLVAIVHHQMKLDRTIYETLQILGISLTDTTSLQDLFNKSNFSIDKELDGVYEPNLFDF
;
A
#
# COMPACT_ATOMS: atom_id res chain seq x y z
N MET A 1 16.42 -12.09 -16.05
CA MET A 1 16.29 -13.33 -15.27
C MET A 1 17.67 -13.88 -15.03
N LEU A 2 18.04 -14.21 -13.78
CA LEU A 2 19.36 -14.73 -13.44
C LEU A 2 19.32 -16.25 -13.22
N SER A 3 18.33 -16.75 -12.46
CA SER A 3 18.22 -18.18 -12.13
C SER A 3 16.76 -18.53 -11.80
N ASP A 4 16.37 -19.75 -12.13
CA ASP A 4 15.06 -20.34 -11.78
C ASP A 4 15.28 -21.81 -11.45
N SER A 5 15.03 -22.22 -10.22
CA SER A 5 15.36 -23.57 -9.75
C SER A 5 14.38 -24.05 -8.70
N ILE A 6 14.14 -25.36 -8.69
CA ILE A 6 13.37 -26.02 -7.64
C ILE A 6 14.34 -26.42 -6.53
N ILE A 7 14.02 -26.05 -5.30
CA ILE A 7 14.87 -26.31 -4.12
C ILE A 7 14.06 -26.99 -3.02
N GLU A 8 14.78 -27.67 -2.13
CA GLU A 8 14.25 -28.18 -0.87
C GLU A 8 14.95 -27.48 0.31
N LEU A 9 14.17 -27.13 1.30
CA LEU A 9 14.70 -26.49 2.51
C LEU A 9 15.19 -27.57 3.48
N VAL A 10 16.49 -27.59 3.76
CA VAL A 10 17.16 -28.68 4.52
C VAL A 10 17.22 -28.43 6.03
N THR A 11 17.08 -27.18 6.49
CA THR A 11 17.11 -26.87 7.93
C THR A 11 15.90 -27.47 8.63
N TYR A 12 16.09 -28.08 9.81
CA TYR A 12 15.03 -28.78 10.56
C TYR A 12 13.74 -27.96 10.70
N LYS A 13 13.85 -26.70 11.11
CA LYS A 13 12.71 -25.79 11.24
C LYS A 13 12.05 -25.52 9.89
N SER A 14 12.82 -25.13 8.89
CA SER A 14 12.30 -24.80 7.55
C SER A 14 11.68 -26.02 6.86
N ARG A 15 12.21 -27.23 7.10
CA ARG A 15 11.64 -28.46 6.54
C ARG A 15 10.30 -28.81 7.18
N ASN A 16 10.12 -28.55 8.48
CA ASN A 16 8.84 -28.77 9.17
C ASN A 16 7.79 -27.74 8.74
N ASP A 17 8.18 -26.45 8.67
CA ASP A 17 7.26 -25.37 8.30
C ASP A 17 6.88 -25.40 6.81
N TYR A 18 7.80 -25.89 5.96
CA TYR A 18 7.66 -25.94 4.50
C TYR A 18 8.12 -27.29 3.94
N PRO A 19 7.34 -28.37 4.14
CA PRO A 19 7.77 -29.75 3.79
C PRO A 19 7.79 -30.02 2.28
N LYS A 20 7.20 -29.14 1.46
CA LYS A 20 7.16 -29.30 0.01
C LYS A 20 8.28 -28.53 -0.67
N GLN A 21 8.65 -28.96 -1.86
CA GLN A 21 9.57 -28.26 -2.74
C GLN A 21 9.13 -26.79 -2.95
N ARG A 22 10.10 -25.92 -3.11
CA ARG A 22 9.91 -24.50 -3.39
C ARG A 22 10.65 -24.15 -4.68
N ARG A 23 10.12 -23.16 -5.37
CA ARG A 23 10.78 -22.55 -6.52
C ARG A 23 11.53 -21.33 -6.04
N ARG A 24 12.81 -21.27 -6.38
CA ARG A 24 13.70 -20.14 -6.10
C ARG A 24 13.97 -19.43 -7.42
N VAL A 25 13.52 -18.19 -7.51
CA VAL A 25 13.65 -17.33 -8.68
C VAL A 25 14.58 -16.18 -8.35
N GLU A 26 15.63 -16.01 -9.15
CA GLU A 26 16.49 -14.83 -9.11
C GLU A 26 16.18 -13.91 -10.28
N TYR A 27 15.81 -12.70 -9.98
CA TYR A 27 15.43 -11.70 -10.94
C TYR A 27 16.26 -10.43 -10.75
N HIS A 28 16.73 -9.85 -11.86
CA HIS A 28 17.35 -8.53 -11.87
C HIS A 28 16.33 -7.51 -12.35
N ASP A 29 16.01 -6.56 -11.50
CA ASP A 29 15.16 -5.42 -11.86
C ASP A 29 16.06 -4.33 -12.45
N GLU A 30 15.86 -4.01 -13.72
CA GLU A 30 16.65 -3.03 -14.46
C GLU A 30 16.35 -1.58 -14.02
N GLU A 31 15.11 -1.31 -13.58
CA GLU A 31 14.72 0.02 -13.12
C GLU A 31 15.34 0.34 -11.76
N LEU A 32 15.24 -0.62 -10.82
CA LEU A 32 15.78 -0.47 -9.47
C LEU A 32 17.28 -0.81 -9.39
N LYS A 33 17.88 -1.39 -10.45
CA LYS A 33 19.25 -1.91 -10.50
C LYS A 33 19.57 -2.85 -9.32
N LYS A 34 18.61 -3.71 -8.97
CA LYS A 34 18.70 -4.64 -7.84
C LYS A 34 18.39 -6.07 -8.23
N ASN A 35 19.06 -6.98 -7.55
CA ASN A 35 18.76 -8.40 -7.64
C ASN A 35 17.79 -8.78 -6.53
N PHE A 36 16.72 -9.46 -6.90
CA PHE A 36 15.75 -10.04 -5.99
C PHE A 36 15.82 -11.56 -6.03
N VAL A 37 15.61 -12.18 -4.88
CA VAL A 37 15.49 -13.62 -4.74
C VAL A 37 14.12 -13.92 -4.15
N PHE A 38 13.28 -14.60 -4.90
CA PHE A 38 11.94 -14.98 -4.49
C PHE A 38 11.89 -16.46 -4.18
N LEU A 39 11.19 -16.80 -3.10
CA LEU A 39 10.78 -18.17 -2.80
C LEU A 39 9.27 -18.27 -2.94
N THR A 40 8.82 -19.16 -3.82
CA THR A 40 7.39 -19.34 -4.10
C THR A 40 7.02 -20.82 -4.16
N ASN A 41 5.76 -21.12 -3.95
CA ASN A 41 5.16 -22.41 -4.23
C ASN A 41 4.42 -22.43 -5.57
N ALA A 42 4.36 -21.30 -6.28
CA ALA A 42 3.75 -21.18 -7.59
C ALA A 42 4.72 -21.73 -8.65
N MET A 43 4.40 -22.91 -9.17
CA MET A 43 5.21 -23.61 -10.17
C MET A 43 4.78 -23.26 -11.60
N ASP A 44 3.53 -22.84 -11.77
CA ASP A 44 2.85 -22.73 -13.07
C ASP A 44 2.85 -21.32 -13.66
N ILE A 45 3.46 -20.33 -12.95
CA ILE A 45 3.53 -18.93 -13.38
C ILE A 45 4.93 -18.57 -13.85
N THR A 46 5.02 -17.56 -14.71
CA THR A 46 6.29 -17.05 -15.21
C THR A 46 7.09 -16.30 -14.15
N VAL A 47 8.38 -16.09 -14.38
CA VAL A 47 9.26 -15.30 -13.49
C VAL A 47 8.77 -13.86 -13.36
N LEU A 48 8.26 -13.27 -14.44
CA LEU A 48 7.72 -11.91 -14.44
C LEU A 48 6.45 -11.80 -13.58
N GLU A 49 5.59 -12.82 -13.63
CA GLU A 49 4.41 -12.87 -12.76
C GLU A 49 4.77 -13.04 -11.30
N VAL A 50 5.83 -13.80 -10.98
CA VAL A 50 6.36 -13.88 -9.60
C VAL A 50 6.81 -12.51 -9.10
N ASP A 51 7.57 -11.75 -9.92
CA ASP A 51 8.01 -10.40 -9.61
C ASP A 51 6.82 -9.44 -9.40
N LEU A 52 5.84 -9.49 -10.30
CA LEU A 52 4.62 -8.67 -10.21
C LEU A 52 3.81 -8.97 -8.94
N LEU A 53 3.63 -10.25 -8.60
CA LEU A 53 2.95 -10.66 -7.36
C LEU A 53 3.68 -10.14 -6.12
N TYR A 54 5.01 -10.17 -6.13
CA TYR A 54 5.80 -9.64 -5.03
C TYR A 54 5.69 -8.11 -4.92
N LYS A 55 5.74 -7.40 -6.04
CA LYS A 55 5.52 -5.94 -6.09
C LYS A 55 4.14 -5.57 -5.56
N ASN A 56 3.09 -6.28 -5.98
CA ASN A 56 1.72 -6.07 -5.50
C ASN A 56 1.59 -6.35 -3.99
N ARG A 57 2.24 -7.40 -3.47
CA ARG A 57 2.28 -7.65 -2.03
C ARG A 57 2.96 -6.53 -1.27
N TRP A 58 4.06 -5.99 -1.82
CA TRP A 58 4.77 -4.86 -1.21
C TRP A 58 3.90 -3.60 -1.16
N SER A 59 3.04 -3.38 -2.12
CA SER A 59 2.08 -2.27 -2.15
C SER A 59 1.16 -2.28 -0.92
N VAL A 60 0.80 -3.44 -0.41
CA VAL A 60 0.01 -3.56 0.84
C VAL A 60 0.78 -3.00 2.05
N GLU A 61 2.08 -3.28 2.15
CA GLU A 61 2.91 -2.75 3.23
C GLU A 61 3.05 -1.23 3.15
N LEU A 62 3.24 -0.70 1.94
CA LEU A 62 3.28 0.73 1.67
C LEU A 62 1.95 1.42 2.00
N PHE A 63 0.82 0.78 1.65
CA PHE A 63 -0.51 1.25 2.03
C PHE A 63 -0.68 1.36 3.55
N PHE A 64 -0.33 0.32 4.31
CA PHE A 64 -0.39 0.40 5.77
C PHE A 64 0.58 1.41 6.37
N LYS A 65 1.75 1.59 5.76
CA LYS A 65 2.70 2.65 6.14
C LYS A 65 2.06 4.02 5.95
N TRP A 66 1.42 4.26 4.81
CA TRP A 66 0.69 5.48 4.50
C TRP A 66 -0.44 5.76 5.51
N LEU A 67 -1.28 4.76 5.81
CA LEU A 67 -2.34 4.88 6.81
C LEU A 67 -1.78 5.30 8.19
N LYS A 68 -0.68 4.68 8.62
CA LYS A 68 -0.02 5.02 9.90
C LYS A 68 0.52 6.44 9.92
N GLN A 69 0.99 6.95 8.80
CA GLN A 69 1.55 8.30 8.70
C GLN A 69 0.45 9.37 8.71
N HIS A 70 -0.61 9.18 7.94
CA HIS A 70 -1.58 10.23 7.64
C HIS A 70 -2.86 10.15 8.48
N LEU A 71 -3.28 8.98 8.94
CA LEU A 71 -4.52 8.80 9.70
C LEU A 71 -4.30 8.64 11.22
N LYS A 72 -3.10 9.00 11.71
CA LYS A 72 -2.76 9.02 13.15
C LYS A 72 -3.07 7.72 13.92
N ILE A 73 -3.03 6.57 13.25
CA ILE A 73 -3.27 5.27 13.89
C ILE A 73 -2.07 4.72 14.68
N LYS A 74 -1.03 5.53 14.87
CA LYS A 74 0.17 5.15 15.65
C LYS A 74 -0.11 4.95 17.14
N LYS A 75 -1.13 5.62 17.67
CA LYS A 75 -1.56 5.52 19.06
C LYS A 75 -2.98 4.98 19.10
N SER A 76 -3.18 3.88 19.79
CA SER A 76 -4.52 3.35 20.01
C SER A 76 -5.33 4.30 20.90
N TRP A 77 -6.60 4.49 20.59
CA TRP A 77 -7.54 5.27 21.37
C TRP A 77 -8.18 4.45 22.49
N GLY A 78 -7.92 3.15 22.52
CA GLY A 78 -8.36 2.23 23.55
C GLY A 78 -7.47 1.00 23.63
N ASP A 79 -7.42 0.36 24.79
CA ASP A 79 -6.51 -0.75 25.09
C ASP A 79 -7.12 -2.13 24.71
N SER A 80 -8.41 -2.19 24.37
CA SER A 80 -9.05 -3.44 23.98
C SER A 80 -8.73 -3.79 22.52
N GLU A 81 -8.62 -5.10 22.24
CA GLU A 81 -8.40 -5.60 20.87
C GLU A 81 -9.48 -5.08 19.91
N ASN A 82 -10.71 -4.98 20.37
CA ASN A 82 -11.83 -4.49 19.56
C ASN A 82 -11.69 -3.00 19.23
N ALA A 83 -11.22 -2.18 20.17
CA ALA A 83 -10.96 -0.75 19.91
C ALA A 83 -9.88 -0.56 18.85
N VAL A 84 -8.80 -1.35 18.90
CA VAL A 84 -7.74 -1.34 17.89
C VAL A 84 -8.27 -1.74 16.51
N ARG A 85 -9.08 -2.80 16.44
CA ARG A 85 -9.70 -3.25 15.19
C ARG A 85 -10.60 -2.18 14.59
N ILE A 86 -11.48 -1.57 15.41
CA ILE A 86 -12.37 -0.49 14.96
C ILE A 86 -11.55 0.68 14.40
N GLN A 87 -10.49 1.08 15.10
CA GLN A 87 -9.63 2.18 14.63
C GLN A 87 -9.00 1.89 13.28
N ILE A 88 -8.49 0.67 13.08
CA ILE A 88 -7.89 0.25 11.79
C ILE A 88 -8.94 0.24 10.68
N TYR A 89 -10.11 -0.36 10.92
CA TYR A 89 -11.18 -0.40 9.92
C TYR A 89 -11.70 1.00 9.56
N THR A 90 -11.85 1.87 10.55
CA THR A 90 -12.25 3.26 10.32
C THR A 90 -11.22 3.99 9.46
N ALA A 91 -9.93 3.79 9.71
CA ALA A 91 -8.87 4.38 8.91
C ALA A 91 -8.91 3.88 7.45
N ILE A 92 -9.09 2.58 7.23
CA ILE A 92 -9.21 2.00 5.88
C ILE A 92 -10.45 2.54 5.16
N ILE A 93 -11.59 2.59 5.83
CA ILE A 93 -12.84 3.14 5.26
C ILE A 93 -12.66 4.60 4.89
N SER A 94 -12.06 5.41 5.77
CA SER A 94 -11.80 6.83 5.49
C SER A 94 -10.91 7.01 4.26
N TYR A 95 -9.83 6.22 4.15
CA TYR A 95 -8.99 6.22 2.97
C TYR A 95 -9.78 5.88 1.70
N CYS A 96 -10.54 4.79 1.72
CA CYS A 96 -11.31 4.34 0.56
C CYS A 96 -12.33 5.40 0.10
N LEU A 97 -13.02 6.04 1.05
CA LEU A 97 -13.99 7.11 0.72
C LEU A 97 -13.29 8.30 0.06
N VAL A 98 -12.16 8.74 0.60
CA VAL A 98 -11.37 9.84 0.02
C VAL A 98 -10.83 9.47 -1.35
N ALA A 99 -10.31 8.24 -1.51
CA ALA A 99 -9.80 7.76 -2.79
C ALA A 99 -10.90 7.67 -3.87
N ILE A 100 -12.12 7.26 -3.50
CA ILE A 100 -13.27 7.26 -4.41
C ILE A 100 -13.60 8.69 -4.88
N VAL A 101 -13.70 9.63 -3.94
CA VAL A 101 -13.96 11.05 -4.27
C VAL A 101 -12.87 11.60 -5.17
N HIS A 102 -11.61 11.38 -4.79
CA HIS A 102 -10.43 11.80 -5.57
C HIS A 102 -10.49 11.29 -7.02
N HIS A 103 -10.72 9.99 -7.18
CA HIS A 103 -10.80 9.36 -8.50
C HIS A 103 -12.01 9.84 -9.32
N GLN A 104 -13.20 9.90 -8.71
CA GLN A 104 -14.43 10.34 -9.41
C GLN A 104 -14.36 11.79 -9.87
N MET A 105 -13.75 12.64 -9.05
CA MET A 105 -13.62 14.07 -9.37
C MET A 105 -12.39 14.38 -10.22
N LYS A 106 -11.53 13.39 -10.49
CA LYS A 106 -10.26 13.53 -11.24
C LYS A 106 -9.42 14.70 -10.70
N LEU A 107 -9.22 14.72 -9.39
CA LEU A 107 -8.51 15.79 -8.72
C LEU A 107 -7.01 15.74 -9.08
N ASP A 108 -6.47 16.88 -9.48
CA ASP A 108 -5.02 17.05 -9.71
C ASP A 108 -4.32 17.41 -8.38
N ARG A 109 -4.42 16.51 -7.41
CA ARG A 109 -3.90 16.64 -6.04
C ARG A 109 -3.59 15.27 -5.51
N THR A 110 -2.83 15.20 -4.42
CA THR A 110 -2.60 13.95 -3.72
C THR A 110 -3.83 13.52 -2.90
N ILE A 111 -3.94 12.21 -2.60
CA ILE A 111 -4.99 11.69 -1.71
C ILE A 111 -4.86 12.33 -0.32
N TYR A 112 -3.62 12.62 0.13
CA TYR A 112 -3.39 13.27 1.41
C TYR A 112 -3.92 14.71 1.43
N GLU A 113 -3.67 15.50 0.40
CA GLU A 113 -4.22 16.86 0.27
C GLU A 113 -5.75 16.84 0.24
N THR A 114 -6.33 15.89 -0.50
CA THR A 114 -7.78 15.68 -0.54
C THR A 114 -8.33 15.37 0.85
N LEU A 115 -7.67 14.49 1.59
CA LEU A 115 -8.02 14.16 2.98
C LEU A 115 -7.95 15.39 3.91
N GLN A 116 -6.93 16.20 3.77
CA GLN A 116 -6.76 17.43 4.57
C GLN A 116 -7.89 18.42 4.31
N ILE A 117 -8.20 18.70 3.05
CA ILE A 117 -9.27 19.61 2.66
C ILE A 117 -10.63 19.11 3.19
N LEU A 118 -10.94 17.84 3.00
CA LEU A 118 -12.16 17.24 3.51
C LEU A 118 -12.22 17.29 5.04
N GLY A 119 -11.09 17.03 5.72
CA GLY A 119 -11.02 17.07 7.19
C GLY A 119 -11.30 18.43 7.79
N ILE A 120 -10.88 19.52 7.14
CA ILE A 120 -11.14 20.89 7.58
C ILE A 120 -12.60 21.29 7.30
N SER A 121 -13.15 20.79 6.21
CA SER A 121 -14.47 21.19 5.68
C SER A 121 -15.60 20.25 6.05
N LEU A 122 -15.40 19.35 7.02
CA LEU A 122 -16.37 18.30 7.38
C LEU A 122 -17.73 18.84 7.83
N THR A 123 -17.77 20.08 8.33
CA THR A 123 -18.97 20.78 8.80
C THR A 123 -19.45 21.85 7.81
N ASP A 124 -18.77 21.99 6.68
CA ASP A 124 -19.14 22.95 5.65
C ASP A 124 -20.25 22.36 4.77
N THR A 125 -21.22 23.20 4.39
CA THR A 125 -22.32 22.83 3.47
C THR A 125 -22.00 23.15 2.01
N THR A 126 -20.78 23.57 1.71
CA THR A 126 -20.29 23.86 0.37
C THR A 126 -20.25 22.57 -0.47
N SER A 127 -20.59 22.66 -1.76
CA SER A 127 -20.46 21.51 -2.66
C SER A 127 -18.99 21.06 -2.77
N LEU A 128 -18.74 19.77 -2.94
CA LEU A 128 -17.37 19.24 -3.09
C LEU A 128 -16.62 19.91 -4.26
N GLN A 129 -17.32 20.17 -5.37
CA GLN A 129 -16.72 20.86 -6.52
C GLN A 129 -16.25 22.27 -6.17
N ASP A 130 -17.08 23.06 -5.50
CA ASP A 130 -16.73 24.41 -5.09
C ASP A 130 -15.61 24.41 -4.04
N LEU A 131 -15.63 23.42 -3.14
CA LEU A 131 -14.60 23.23 -2.13
C LEU A 131 -13.23 23.03 -2.76
N PHE A 132 -13.13 22.09 -3.70
CA PHE A 132 -11.86 21.79 -4.36
C PHE A 132 -11.41 22.87 -5.35
N ASN A 133 -12.32 23.58 -5.97
CA ASN A 133 -11.99 24.72 -6.86
C ASN A 133 -11.50 25.95 -6.10
N LYS A 134 -12.02 26.20 -4.90
CA LYS A 134 -11.64 27.37 -4.07
C LYS A 134 -10.39 27.13 -3.21
N SER A 135 -10.06 25.89 -2.93
CA SER A 135 -8.93 25.58 -2.06
C SER A 135 -7.59 25.71 -2.81
N ASN A 136 -6.93 26.87 -2.71
CA ASN A 136 -5.53 27.04 -3.07
C ASN A 136 -4.64 26.52 -1.94
N PHE A 137 -4.84 25.26 -1.55
CA PHE A 137 -4.09 24.63 -0.49
C PHE A 137 -2.73 24.20 -1.05
N SER A 138 -1.69 24.97 -0.78
CA SER A 138 -0.30 24.56 -1.00
C SER A 138 0.20 23.94 0.30
N ILE A 139 0.38 22.64 0.34
CA ILE A 139 1.16 21.99 1.39
C ILE A 139 2.62 22.31 1.09
N ASP A 140 3.35 22.80 2.09
CA ASP A 140 4.79 22.91 1.99
C ASP A 140 5.37 21.55 1.60
N LYS A 141 6.12 21.52 0.50
CA LYS A 141 6.65 20.31 -0.15
C LYS A 141 7.73 19.56 0.67
N GLU A 142 7.72 19.68 1.98
CA GLU A 142 8.66 18.94 2.86
C GLU A 142 8.44 17.43 2.92
N LEU A 143 7.44 16.91 2.21
CA LEU A 143 7.14 15.47 2.12
C LEU A 143 7.45 14.86 0.76
N ASP A 144 8.40 15.41 0.03
CA ASP A 144 8.94 14.81 -1.19
C ASP A 144 9.49 13.41 -0.88
N GLY A 145 8.81 12.39 -1.35
CA GLY A 145 9.19 10.98 -1.19
C GLY A 145 8.17 10.11 -0.46
N VAL A 146 7.01 10.64 -0.11
CA VAL A 146 5.92 9.80 0.42
C VAL A 146 5.24 9.06 -0.73
N TYR A 147 5.39 7.73 -0.71
CA TYR A 147 4.65 6.86 -1.62
C TYR A 147 3.14 7.04 -1.40
N GLU A 148 2.42 7.42 -2.44
CA GLU A 148 0.96 7.40 -2.45
C GLU A 148 0.48 6.07 -3.04
N PRO A 149 -0.17 5.22 -2.25
CA PRO A 149 -0.74 4.00 -2.77
C PRO A 149 -1.88 4.32 -3.72
N ASN A 150 -1.76 3.94 -4.98
CA ASN A 150 -2.84 4.06 -5.95
C ASN A 150 -3.65 2.76 -5.93
N LEU A 151 -4.90 2.84 -5.47
CA LEU A 151 -5.81 1.68 -5.36
C LEU A 151 -6.43 1.30 -6.71
N PHE A 152 -6.28 2.13 -7.74
CA PHE A 152 -6.98 1.99 -9.02
C PHE A 152 -6.04 1.71 -10.20
N ASP A 153 -4.72 1.61 -9.97
CA ASP A 153 -3.75 1.19 -10.97
C ASP A 153 -3.61 -0.35 -10.95
N PHE A 154 -4.55 -1.03 -11.60
CA PHE A 154 -4.51 -2.45 -11.89
C PHE A 154 -4.38 -2.70 -13.38
#